data_51b9c7004c6580ee892f8d608e3b32fe
#
_entry.id   51b9c7004c6580ee892f8d608e3b32fe
#
_cell.length_a   1.000
_cell.length_b   1.000
_cell.length_c   1.000
_cell.angle_alpha   90.00
_cell.angle_beta   90.00
_cell.angle_gamma   90.00
#
_symmetry.space_group_name_H-M   'P 1'
#
loop_
_entity.id
_entity.type
_entity.pdbx_description
1 polymer ?
#
loop_
_entity_poly.entity_id
_entity_poly.type
_entity_poly.pdbx_seq_one_letter_code
_entity_poly.pdbx_strand_id
1 'polypeptide(L)'
;QASMNEREREEFLREFQAQGKKTLLGFCVMGGIFSEGIDLIGDRLIGVAVVGTGIPQIGCEREILKEYYDEKGEPGFDYAYRYPGMNKVLQAAGRVIRTREDIGVILLMDERFMNREYRMLFPREWSSVKTCTIGTVEASLKDFWEQVSEMESCGNEGTGPEQEDGADA
;
A
#
# COMPACT_ATOMS: atom_id res chain seq x y z
N GLN A 1 -10.80 -11.37 -11.85
CA GLN A 1 -11.45 -10.19 -11.26
C GLN A 1 -12.58 -9.66 -12.14
N ALA A 2 -12.39 -9.45 -13.44
CA ALA A 2 -13.44 -8.94 -14.34
C ALA A 2 -14.62 -9.90 -14.51
N SER A 3 -14.41 -11.19 -14.31
CA SER A 3 -15.44 -12.24 -14.44
C SER A 3 -16.09 -12.63 -13.10
N MET A 4 -15.62 -12.12 -11.98
CA MET A 4 -16.16 -12.45 -10.65
C MET A 4 -17.51 -11.77 -10.45
N ASN A 5 -18.51 -12.55 -10.05
CA ASN A 5 -19.78 -12.01 -9.59
C ASN A 5 -19.67 -11.48 -8.14
N GLU A 6 -20.71 -10.84 -7.63
CA GLU A 6 -20.69 -10.19 -6.31
C GLU A 6 -20.44 -11.20 -5.17
N ARG A 7 -21.03 -12.36 -5.24
CA ARG A 7 -20.84 -13.43 -4.24
C ARG A 7 -19.39 -13.93 -4.20
N GLU A 8 -18.77 -14.15 -5.36
CA GLU A 8 -17.36 -14.56 -5.45
C GLU A 8 -16.43 -13.49 -4.92
N ARG A 9 -16.77 -12.20 -5.07
CA ARG A 9 -16.02 -11.09 -4.48
C ARG A 9 -16.10 -11.10 -2.95
N GLU A 10 -17.30 -11.29 -2.42
CA GLU A 10 -17.49 -11.39 -0.97
C GLU A 10 -16.76 -12.60 -0.37
N GLU A 11 -16.81 -13.76 -1.04
CA GLU A 11 -16.08 -14.96 -0.63
C GLU A 11 -14.58 -14.71 -0.62
N PHE A 12 -14.02 -14.09 -1.66
CA PHE A 12 -12.61 -13.71 -1.72
C PHE A 12 -12.22 -12.78 -0.55
N LEU A 13 -13.06 -11.78 -0.24
CA LEU A 13 -12.79 -10.85 0.87
C LEU A 13 -12.88 -11.53 2.24
N ARG A 14 -13.76 -12.52 2.39
CA ARG A 14 -13.87 -13.29 3.65
C ARG A 14 -12.61 -14.06 3.98
N GLU A 15 -11.88 -14.53 2.97
CA GLU A 15 -10.60 -15.21 3.19
C GLU A 15 -9.58 -14.30 3.91
N PHE A 16 -9.58 -12.99 3.62
CA PHE A 16 -8.73 -12.01 4.30
C PHE A 16 -9.23 -11.67 5.73
N GLN A 17 -10.42 -12.06 6.09
CA GLN A 17 -10.97 -11.86 7.44
C GLN A 17 -10.70 -13.05 8.36
N ALA A 18 -10.33 -14.18 7.82
CA ALA A 18 -10.06 -15.38 8.59
C ALA A 18 -8.79 -15.20 9.42
N GLN A 19 -8.92 -15.25 10.74
CA GLN A 19 -7.79 -15.38 11.67
C GLN A 19 -7.18 -16.78 11.52
N GLY A 20 -6.46 -17.00 10.45
CA GLY A 20 -5.86 -18.27 10.10
C GLY A 20 -4.36 -18.31 10.44
N LYS A 21 -3.84 -19.50 10.76
CA LYS A 21 -2.40 -19.73 10.92
C LYS A 21 -1.63 -19.73 9.59
N LYS A 22 -2.27 -19.41 8.48
CA LYS A 22 -1.68 -19.48 7.13
C LYS A 22 -1.61 -18.09 6.52
N THR A 23 -0.49 -17.78 5.88
CA THR A 23 -0.34 -16.57 5.07
C THR A 23 -1.23 -16.68 3.82
N LEU A 24 -2.00 -15.64 3.55
CA LEU A 24 -2.81 -15.50 2.34
C LEU A 24 -2.15 -14.49 1.40
N LEU A 25 -1.99 -14.87 0.14
CA LEU A 25 -1.52 -14.01 -0.92
C LEU A 25 -2.61 -13.84 -1.98
N GLY A 26 -3.14 -12.63 -2.14
CA GLY A 26 -4.15 -12.29 -3.14
C GLY A 26 -3.57 -11.54 -4.32
N PHE A 27 -3.89 -11.98 -5.54
CA PHE A 27 -3.51 -11.29 -6.78
C PHE A 27 -4.68 -10.46 -7.29
N CYS A 28 -4.49 -9.14 -7.36
CA CYS A 28 -5.52 -8.19 -7.75
C CYS A 28 -5.03 -7.27 -8.87
N VAL A 29 -5.96 -6.79 -9.70
CA VAL A 29 -5.65 -5.79 -10.73
C VAL A 29 -5.69 -4.40 -10.11
N MET A 30 -4.62 -3.62 -10.28
CA MET A 30 -4.53 -2.25 -9.82
C MET A 30 -5.56 -1.36 -10.55
N GLY A 31 -6.32 -0.55 -9.80
CA GLY A 31 -7.46 0.19 -10.33
C GLY A 31 -8.70 -0.66 -10.56
N GLY A 32 -8.72 -1.92 -10.11
CA GLY A 32 -9.90 -2.78 -10.10
C GLY A 32 -10.67 -2.68 -8.79
N ILE A 33 -11.78 -3.39 -8.70
CA ILE A 33 -12.71 -3.38 -7.55
C ILE A 33 -12.06 -3.64 -6.20
N PHE A 34 -10.99 -4.44 -6.16
CA PHE A 34 -10.27 -4.74 -4.94
C PHE A 34 -9.21 -3.69 -4.55
N SER A 35 -8.84 -2.79 -5.46
CA SER A 35 -7.95 -1.67 -5.12
C SER A 35 -8.70 -0.46 -4.55
N GLU A 36 -10.01 -0.33 -4.80
CA GLU A 36 -10.80 0.81 -4.39
C GLU A 36 -11.84 0.50 -3.30
N GLY A 37 -12.32 -0.75 -3.24
CA GLY A 37 -13.44 -1.17 -2.39
C GLY A 37 -13.11 -2.10 -1.22
N ILE A 38 -11.83 -2.40 -0.93
CA ILE A 38 -11.47 -3.29 0.17
C ILE A 38 -11.22 -2.47 1.44
N ASP A 39 -11.87 -2.88 2.52
CA ASP A 39 -11.66 -2.37 3.87
C ASP A 39 -11.09 -3.45 4.77
N LEU A 40 -9.77 -3.71 4.65
CA LEU A 40 -9.03 -4.64 5.48
C LEU A 40 -8.27 -3.82 6.54
N ILE A 41 -8.79 -3.75 7.75
CA ILE A 41 -8.25 -2.96 8.85
C ILE A 41 -7.31 -3.83 9.70
N GLY A 42 -6.20 -3.24 10.16
CA GLY A 42 -5.23 -3.87 11.07
C GLY A 42 -4.52 -5.06 10.42
N ASP A 43 -4.29 -6.12 11.16
CA ASP A 43 -3.51 -7.32 10.78
C ASP A 43 -4.06 -8.11 9.58
N ARG A 44 -5.18 -7.69 9.01
CA ARG A 44 -5.78 -8.36 7.85
C ARG A 44 -5.03 -8.11 6.55
N LEU A 45 -4.25 -7.01 6.49
CA LEU A 45 -3.42 -6.68 5.34
C LEU A 45 -2.09 -6.08 5.81
N ILE A 46 -1.09 -6.91 5.97
CA ILE A 46 0.24 -6.54 6.45
C ILE A 46 1.21 -6.11 5.34
N GLY A 47 0.82 -6.23 4.08
CA GLY A 47 1.68 -5.81 2.99
C GLY A 47 1.01 -5.79 1.63
N VAL A 48 1.54 -4.96 0.75
CA VAL A 48 1.17 -4.91 -0.67
C VAL A 48 2.41 -4.91 -1.56
N ALA A 49 2.38 -5.70 -2.62
CA ALA A 49 3.37 -5.64 -3.69
C ALA A 49 2.73 -5.02 -4.94
N VAL A 50 3.18 -3.83 -5.32
CA VAL A 50 2.71 -3.12 -6.51
C VAL A 50 3.66 -3.41 -7.66
N VAL A 51 3.18 -4.14 -8.67
CA VAL A 51 3.93 -4.50 -9.86
C VAL A 51 3.61 -3.53 -10.98
N GLY A 52 4.62 -2.74 -11.40
CA GLY A 52 4.47 -1.69 -12.39
C GLY A 52 3.99 -0.34 -11.81
N THR A 53 4.03 0.70 -12.62
CA THR A 53 3.72 2.09 -12.23
C THR A 53 2.26 2.49 -12.45
N GLY A 54 1.37 1.55 -12.74
CA GLY A 54 -0.05 1.82 -12.92
C GLY A 54 -0.41 2.66 -14.15
N ILE A 55 0.53 2.95 -15.02
CA ILE A 55 0.32 3.75 -16.24
C ILE A 55 -0.86 3.17 -17.04
N PRO A 56 -1.86 3.99 -17.37
CA PRO A 56 -2.96 3.55 -18.20
C PRO A 56 -2.52 3.20 -19.61
N GLN A 57 -3.30 2.38 -20.29
CA GLN A 57 -3.05 2.08 -21.70
C GLN A 57 -3.12 3.34 -22.57
N ILE A 58 -2.32 3.33 -23.65
CA ILE A 58 -2.38 4.38 -24.66
C ILE A 58 -3.76 4.35 -25.33
N GLY A 59 -4.38 5.51 -25.44
CA GLY A 59 -5.69 5.66 -26.04
C GLY A 59 -5.92 7.08 -26.54
N CYS A 60 -6.81 7.23 -27.50
CA CYS A 60 -7.07 8.50 -28.19
C CYS A 60 -7.36 9.65 -27.20
N GLU A 61 -8.20 9.41 -26.20
CA GLU A 61 -8.56 10.43 -25.19
C GLU A 61 -7.32 10.91 -24.39
N ARG A 62 -6.39 10.00 -24.11
CA ARG A 62 -5.17 10.32 -23.36
C ARG A 62 -4.14 11.03 -24.22
N GLU A 63 -4.05 10.68 -25.48
CA GLU A 63 -3.19 11.43 -26.41
C GLU A 63 -3.69 12.86 -26.62
N ILE A 64 -5.01 13.08 -26.75
CA ILE A 64 -5.61 14.41 -26.80
C ILE A 64 -5.29 15.19 -25.51
N LEU A 65 -5.41 14.56 -24.35
CA LEU A 65 -5.08 15.19 -23.06
C LEU A 65 -3.60 15.54 -22.98
N LYS A 66 -2.72 14.66 -23.44
CA LYS A 66 -1.28 14.87 -23.49
C LYS A 66 -0.95 16.07 -24.40
N GLU A 67 -1.47 16.09 -25.61
CA GLU A 67 -1.26 17.17 -26.57
C GLU A 67 -1.75 18.51 -26.02
N TYR A 68 -2.92 18.53 -25.41
CA TYR A 68 -3.47 19.75 -24.77
C TYR A 68 -2.55 20.36 -23.71
N TYR A 69 -1.91 19.54 -22.87
CA TYR A 69 -0.97 20.03 -21.86
C TYR A 69 0.38 20.41 -22.49
N ASP A 70 0.87 19.64 -23.48
CA ASP A 70 2.11 19.96 -24.22
C ASP A 70 1.98 21.33 -24.91
N GLU A 71 0.83 21.66 -25.53
CA GLU A 71 0.55 22.98 -26.15
C GLU A 71 0.55 24.12 -25.14
N LYS A 72 0.26 23.85 -23.88
CA LYS A 72 0.31 24.83 -22.80
C LYS A 72 1.70 24.98 -22.17
N GLY A 73 2.70 24.21 -22.64
CA GLY A 73 4.04 24.18 -22.06
C GLY A 73 4.14 23.38 -20.76
N GLU A 74 3.14 22.56 -20.47
CA GLU A 74 3.10 21.64 -19.32
C GLU A 74 3.51 20.22 -19.75
N PRO A 75 4.01 19.38 -18.82
CA PRO A 75 4.45 18.04 -19.17
C PRO A 75 3.26 17.09 -19.46
N GLY A 76 2.75 17.10 -20.69
CA GLY A 76 1.54 16.40 -21.08
C GLY A 76 1.55 14.90 -20.78
N PHE A 77 2.71 14.24 -20.90
CA PHE A 77 2.85 12.84 -20.49
C PHE A 77 2.55 12.63 -18.99
N ASP A 78 2.94 13.56 -18.15
CA ASP A 78 2.73 13.46 -16.71
C ASP A 78 1.24 13.52 -16.38
N TYR A 79 0.52 14.46 -16.97
CA TYR A 79 -0.92 14.63 -16.75
C TYR A 79 -1.73 13.47 -17.33
N ALA A 80 -1.38 13.00 -18.53
CA ALA A 80 -2.13 11.95 -19.19
C ALA A 80 -1.83 10.54 -18.64
N TYR A 81 -0.61 10.29 -18.16
CA TYR A 81 -0.12 8.95 -17.87
C TYR A 81 0.49 8.79 -16.48
N ARG A 82 1.54 9.58 -16.14
CA ARG A 82 2.32 9.37 -14.91
C ARG A 82 1.50 9.65 -13.66
N TYR A 83 0.84 10.78 -13.57
CA TYR A 83 0.02 11.13 -12.39
C TYR A 83 -1.16 10.17 -12.19
N PRO A 84 -1.96 9.84 -13.21
CA PRO A 84 -3.00 8.82 -13.06
C PRO A 84 -2.47 7.45 -12.66
N GLY A 85 -1.28 7.08 -13.17
CA GLY A 85 -0.61 5.83 -12.77
C GLY A 85 -0.22 5.84 -11.30
N MET A 86 0.49 6.88 -10.87
CA MET A 86 0.90 7.02 -9.46
C MET A 86 -0.28 7.11 -8.51
N ASN A 87 -1.38 7.76 -8.88
CA ASN A 87 -2.58 7.77 -8.05
C ASN A 87 -3.08 6.35 -7.74
N LYS A 88 -3.07 5.44 -8.71
CA LYS A 88 -3.42 4.04 -8.49
C LYS A 88 -2.44 3.32 -7.56
N VAL A 89 -1.14 3.61 -7.72
CA VAL A 89 -0.09 3.07 -6.82
C VAL A 89 -0.33 3.54 -5.39
N LEU A 90 -0.57 4.83 -5.20
CA LEU A 90 -0.83 5.42 -3.88
C LEU A 90 -2.13 4.91 -3.26
N GLN A 91 -3.17 4.71 -4.05
CA GLN A 91 -4.43 4.09 -3.58
C GLN A 91 -4.21 2.66 -3.11
N ALA A 92 -3.45 1.85 -3.86
CA ALA A 92 -3.12 0.48 -3.47
C ALA A 92 -2.27 0.45 -2.19
N ALA A 93 -1.27 1.31 -2.09
CA ALA A 93 -0.40 1.43 -0.92
C ALA A 93 -1.18 1.89 0.33
N GLY A 94 -2.09 2.86 0.17
CA GLY A 94 -2.94 3.36 1.24
C GLY A 94 -3.97 2.35 1.76
N ARG A 95 -4.02 1.14 1.20
CA ARG A 95 -4.83 0.04 1.76
C ARG A 95 -4.12 -0.66 2.91
N VAL A 96 -2.81 -0.60 2.96
CA VAL A 96 -2.00 -1.21 4.04
C VAL A 96 -1.87 -0.27 5.24
N ILE A 97 -1.62 1.01 5.00
CA ILE A 97 -1.40 2.01 6.06
C ILE A 97 -2.48 3.08 5.95
N ARG A 98 -3.44 3.10 6.85
CA ARG A 98 -4.58 4.01 6.90
C ARG A 98 -4.57 4.89 8.13
N THR A 99 -4.15 4.33 9.24
CA THR A 99 -4.07 4.99 10.55
C THR A 99 -2.62 5.10 11.00
N ARG A 100 -2.39 5.74 12.12
CA ARG A 100 -1.04 5.84 12.72
C ARG A 100 -0.60 4.56 13.40
N GLU A 101 -1.55 3.72 13.74
CA GLU A 101 -1.34 2.42 14.40
C GLU A 101 -1.08 1.30 13.39
N ASP A 102 -1.41 1.51 12.10
CA ASP A 102 -1.20 0.48 11.08
C ASP A 102 0.28 0.31 10.77
N ILE A 103 0.74 -0.93 10.80
CA ILE A 103 2.10 -1.32 10.46
C ILE A 103 2.07 -2.28 9.29
N GLY A 104 2.88 -2.01 8.27
CA GLY A 104 2.91 -2.88 7.10
C GLY A 104 3.99 -2.53 6.10
N VAL A 105 4.11 -3.33 5.06
CA VAL A 105 5.15 -3.22 4.04
C VAL A 105 4.54 -2.90 2.68
N ILE A 106 5.14 -1.93 1.99
CA ILE A 106 4.80 -1.57 0.61
C ILE A 106 6.02 -1.90 -0.27
N LEU A 107 5.88 -2.88 -1.16
CA LEU A 107 6.90 -3.24 -2.14
C LEU A 107 6.55 -2.62 -3.49
N LEU A 108 7.41 -1.75 -4.00
CA LEU A 108 7.29 -1.13 -5.32
C LEU A 108 8.19 -1.87 -6.30
N MET A 109 7.60 -2.67 -7.18
CA MET A 109 8.31 -3.59 -8.08
C MET A 109 8.33 -3.07 -9.52
N ASP A 110 9.11 -2.00 -9.75
CA ASP A 110 9.38 -1.46 -11.08
C ASP A 110 10.59 -0.51 -11.00
N GLU A 111 11.51 -0.60 -11.96
CA GLU A 111 12.71 0.24 -12.00
C GLU A 111 12.40 1.74 -12.13
N ARG A 112 11.28 2.09 -12.74
CA ARG A 112 10.83 3.47 -12.90
C ARG A 112 10.63 4.19 -11.58
N PHE A 113 10.33 3.49 -10.50
CA PHE A 113 10.26 4.07 -9.16
C PHE A 113 11.61 4.60 -8.66
N MET A 114 12.72 4.22 -9.30
CA MET A 114 14.04 4.77 -9.01
C MET A 114 14.27 6.14 -9.67
N ASN A 115 13.50 6.48 -10.71
CA ASN A 115 13.62 7.74 -11.43
C ASN A 115 13.14 8.91 -10.57
N ARG A 116 13.81 10.04 -10.72
CA ARG A 116 13.52 11.26 -9.96
C ARG A 116 12.06 11.70 -10.12
N GLU A 117 11.52 11.63 -11.33
CA GLU A 117 10.15 12.06 -11.66
C GLU A 117 9.08 11.25 -10.92
N TYR A 118 9.34 9.97 -10.65
CA TYR A 118 8.45 9.14 -9.84
C TYR A 118 8.67 9.36 -8.34
N ARG A 119 9.92 9.50 -7.91
CA ARG A 119 10.24 9.75 -6.50
C ARG A 119 9.68 11.07 -5.97
N MET A 120 9.60 12.08 -6.81
CA MET A 120 8.98 13.37 -6.47
C MET A 120 7.47 13.26 -6.19
N LEU A 121 6.83 12.19 -6.62
CA LEU A 121 5.41 11.90 -6.40
C LEU A 121 5.15 11.03 -5.16
N PHE A 122 6.21 10.61 -4.46
CA PHE A 122 6.05 9.86 -3.23
C PHE A 122 5.52 10.74 -2.11
N PRO A 123 4.62 10.23 -1.26
CA PRO A 123 4.18 10.93 -0.07
C PRO A 123 5.35 11.24 0.87
N ARG A 124 5.22 12.26 1.69
CA ARG A 124 6.26 12.65 2.66
C ARG A 124 6.58 11.52 3.65
N GLU A 125 5.60 10.71 3.97
CA GLU A 125 5.68 9.54 4.84
C GLU A 125 6.62 8.47 4.29
N TRP A 126 6.85 8.45 2.97
CA TRP A 126 7.79 7.53 2.31
C TRP A 126 9.22 8.06 2.27
N SER A 127 9.64 8.86 3.26
CA SER A 127 10.98 9.46 3.31
C SER A 127 12.12 8.45 3.45
N SER A 128 11.85 7.26 3.99
CA SER A 128 12.84 6.20 4.27
C SER A 128 12.71 4.97 3.36
N VAL A 129 12.42 5.17 2.07
CA VAL A 129 12.35 4.06 1.10
C VAL A 129 13.72 3.39 0.95
N LYS A 130 13.77 2.08 1.26
CA LYS A 130 14.94 1.24 1.01
C LYS A 130 14.90 0.66 -0.40
N THR A 131 16.03 0.71 -1.11
CA THR A 131 16.19 0.00 -2.39
C THR A 131 16.74 -1.38 -2.11
N CYS A 132 16.00 -2.41 -2.54
CA CYS A 132 16.37 -3.81 -2.36
C CYS A 132 16.53 -4.51 -3.71
N THR A 133 17.33 -5.55 -3.72
CA THR A 133 17.42 -6.55 -4.79
C THR A 133 16.69 -7.83 -4.37
N ILE A 134 16.48 -8.77 -5.30
CA ILE A 134 15.93 -10.09 -4.98
C ILE A 134 16.75 -10.79 -3.88
N GLY A 135 18.06 -10.59 -3.85
CA GLY A 135 18.94 -11.21 -2.84
C GLY A 135 18.93 -10.52 -1.47
N THR A 136 18.43 -9.28 -1.35
CA THR A 136 18.46 -8.49 -0.11
C THR A 136 17.09 -8.19 0.48
N VAL A 137 16.02 -8.38 -0.28
CA VAL A 137 14.66 -8.05 0.16
C VAL A 137 14.22 -8.88 1.36
N GLU A 138 14.54 -10.16 1.39
CA GLU A 138 14.18 -11.06 2.50
C GLU A 138 14.81 -10.59 3.82
N ALA A 139 16.11 -10.29 3.82
CA ALA A 139 16.81 -9.78 5.00
C ALA A 139 16.19 -8.44 5.47
N SER A 140 15.90 -7.53 4.54
CA SER A 140 15.29 -6.24 4.88
C SER A 140 13.88 -6.37 5.46
N LEU A 141 13.09 -7.33 4.98
CA LEU A 141 11.76 -7.63 5.53
C LEU A 141 11.85 -8.25 6.92
N LYS A 142 12.81 -9.16 7.12
CA LYS A 142 13.05 -9.78 8.41
C LYS A 142 13.46 -8.76 9.46
N ASP A 143 14.45 -7.92 9.15
CA ASP A 143 14.90 -6.83 10.03
C ASP A 143 13.71 -5.90 10.40
N PHE A 144 12.85 -5.57 9.45
CA PHE A 144 11.69 -4.72 9.71
C PHE A 144 10.72 -5.36 10.70
N TRP A 145 10.34 -6.63 10.50
CA TRP A 145 9.39 -7.31 11.37
C TRP A 145 9.97 -7.65 12.75
N GLU A 146 11.29 -7.86 12.86
CA GLU A 146 11.97 -7.98 14.15
C GLU A 146 11.88 -6.69 14.95
N GLN A 147 12.13 -5.53 14.33
CA GLN A 147 11.98 -4.21 14.97
C GLN A 147 10.54 -3.93 15.41
N VAL A 148 9.55 -4.29 14.60
CA VAL A 148 8.13 -4.15 14.96
C VAL A 148 7.81 -4.97 16.20
N SER A 149 8.23 -6.25 16.24
CA SER A 149 7.98 -7.14 17.38
C SER A 149 8.64 -6.63 18.68
N GLU A 150 9.82 -6.03 18.57
CA GLU A 150 10.49 -5.40 19.73
C GLU A 150 9.72 -4.18 20.25
N MET A 151 9.18 -3.34 19.36
CA MET A 151 8.37 -2.18 19.75
C MET A 151 7.09 -2.59 20.46
N GLU A 152 6.40 -3.61 19.97
CA GLU A 152 5.17 -4.14 20.57
C GLU A 152 5.41 -4.74 21.96
N SER A 153 6.55 -5.42 22.15
CA SER A 153 6.92 -5.99 23.46
C SER A 153 7.25 -4.91 24.50
N CYS A 154 7.94 -3.84 24.11
CA CYS A 154 8.23 -2.71 25.01
C CYS A 154 6.98 -1.88 25.36
N GLY A 155 6.00 -1.78 24.46
CA GLY A 155 4.76 -1.03 24.70
C GLY A 155 3.81 -1.70 25.71
N ASN A 156 3.93 -2.99 25.93
CA ASN A 156 3.02 -3.77 26.79
C ASN A 156 3.46 -3.83 28.27
N GLU A 157 4.66 -3.36 28.60
CA GLU A 157 5.16 -3.33 29.98
C GLU A 157 4.75 -2.08 30.79
N GLY A 158 4.03 -1.13 30.18
CA GLY A 158 3.68 0.19 30.76
C GLY A 158 2.33 0.31 31.48
N THR A 159 1.46 -0.70 31.46
CA THR A 159 0.16 -0.68 32.16
C THR A 159 0.15 -1.63 33.33
N GLY A 160 0.86 -1.24 34.40
CA GLY A 160 0.66 -1.81 35.73
C GLY A 160 -0.71 -1.36 36.31
N PRO A 161 -1.39 -2.19 37.13
CA PRO A 161 -2.69 -1.85 37.66
C PRO A 161 -2.62 -0.64 38.60
N GLU A 162 -3.39 0.41 38.31
CA GLU A 162 -3.67 1.46 39.28
C GLU A 162 -4.32 0.81 40.50
N GLN A 163 -3.63 0.89 41.64
CA GLN A 163 -4.18 0.52 42.93
C GLN A 163 -5.30 1.50 43.24
N GLU A 164 -6.52 1.02 43.32
CA GLU A 164 -7.62 1.68 44.00
C GLU A 164 -7.27 1.75 45.51
N ASP A 165 -6.76 2.88 45.98
CA ASP A 165 -6.72 3.21 47.40
C ASP A 165 -8.15 3.55 47.86
N GLY A 166 -8.76 2.59 48.52
CA GLY A 166 -9.95 2.81 49.30
C GLY A 166 -9.63 3.73 50.48
N ALA A 167 -10.30 4.87 50.54
CA ALA A 167 -10.39 5.68 51.74
C ALA A 167 -11.82 5.61 52.28
N ASP A 168 -11.98 4.79 53.31
CA ASP A 168 -13.02 4.93 54.32
C ASP A 168 -12.83 6.25 55.09
N ALA A 169 -13.86 7.08 55.16
CA ALA A 169 -14.28 7.86 56.34
C ALA A 169 -15.57 8.66 56.05
#